data_030feac44863abc7bb9099852a29c738
#
_entry.id   030feac44863abc7bb9099852a29c738
#
_cell.length_a   1.000
_cell.length_b   1.000
_cell.length_c   1.000
_cell.angle_alpha   90.00
_cell.angle_beta   90.00
_cell.angle_gamma   90.00
#
_symmetry.space_group_name_H-M   'P 1'
#
loop_
_entity.id
_entity.type
_entity.pdbx_description
1 polymer ?
#
loop_
_entity_poly.entity_id
_entity_poly.type
_entity_poly.pdbx_seq_one_letter_code
_entity_poly.pdbx_strand_id
1 'polypeptide(L)'
;MADGLLKSLQEAVQMEKGLLKGREAFRRLSKPAPKWTKSGIKKLREEVFQMSQPVFASLLNVKTTTVRAWEQGQRSPDGAASRLLEILSKDVDIAEELAS
;
A
#
# COMPACT_ATOMS: atom_id res chain seq x y z
N MET A 1 11.25 -18.44 -1.13
CA MET A 1 11.12 -16.99 -1.01
C MET A 1 12.40 -16.24 -1.27
N ALA A 2 13.51 -16.59 -0.64
CA ALA A 2 14.78 -15.99 -0.96
C ALA A 2 15.16 -16.16 -2.43
N ASP A 3 14.81 -17.31 -3.01
CA ASP A 3 15.10 -17.60 -4.41
C ASP A 3 14.32 -16.70 -5.38
N GLY A 4 13.07 -16.38 -5.05
CA GLY A 4 12.26 -15.49 -5.88
C GLY A 4 12.78 -14.07 -5.87
N LEU A 5 13.20 -13.57 -4.71
CA LEU A 5 13.78 -12.25 -4.58
C LEU A 5 15.12 -12.16 -5.30
N LEU A 6 15.98 -13.17 -5.13
CA LEU A 6 17.27 -13.21 -5.79
C LEU A 6 17.12 -13.23 -7.31
N LYS A 7 16.19 -14.05 -7.80
CA LYS A 7 15.89 -14.12 -9.23
C LYS A 7 15.41 -12.78 -9.76
N SER A 8 14.53 -12.11 -9.04
CA SER A 8 14.04 -10.77 -9.41
C SER A 8 15.17 -9.76 -9.47
N LEU A 9 16.09 -9.80 -8.51
CA LEU A 9 17.26 -8.92 -8.49
C LEU A 9 18.20 -9.22 -9.66
N GLN A 10 18.42 -10.49 -9.98
CA GLN A 10 19.25 -10.88 -11.12
C GLN A 10 18.65 -10.43 -12.44
N GLU A 11 17.35 -10.56 -12.60
CA GLU A 11 16.65 -10.07 -13.78
C GLU A 11 16.77 -8.56 -13.91
N ALA A 12 16.61 -7.85 -12.80
CA ALA A 12 16.75 -6.40 -12.77
C ALA A 12 18.17 -5.96 -13.14
N VAL A 13 19.19 -6.67 -12.63
CA VAL A 13 20.59 -6.39 -12.95
C VAL A 13 20.87 -6.65 -14.42
N GLN A 14 20.35 -7.71 -14.98
CA GLN A 14 20.50 -8.00 -16.41
C GLN A 14 19.83 -6.94 -17.27
N MET A 15 18.66 -6.48 -16.87
CA MET A 15 17.97 -5.39 -17.53
C MET A 15 18.80 -4.10 -17.48
N GLU A 16 19.44 -3.83 -16.37
CA GLU A 16 20.31 -2.65 -16.24
C GLU A 16 21.58 -2.75 -17.09
N LYS A 17 22.18 -3.94 -17.15
CA LYS A 17 23.39 -4.14 -17.96
C LYS A 17 23.13 -3.95 -19.45
N GLY A 18 21.95 -4.33 -19.89
CA GLY A 18 21.53 -4.15 -21.25
C GLY A 18 20.75 -2.89 -21.49
N LEU A 19 20.07 -2.41 -20.45
CA LEU A 19 19.00 -1.43 -20.60
C LEU A 19 18.86 -0.58 -19.34
N LEU A 20 19.41 0.62 -19.38
CA LEU A 20 18.97 1.67 -18.47
C LEU A 20 17.46 1.88 -18.51
N LYS A 21 16.79 1.35 -19.53
CA LYS A 21 15.34 1.40 -19.67
C LYS A 21 14.57 0.78 -18.52
N GLY A 22 15.09 -0.29 -17.90
CA GLY A 22 14.45 -0.90 -16.75
C GLY A 22 14.41 0.05 -15.57
N ARG A 23 15.50 0.77 -15.31
CA ARG A 23 15.57 1.75 -14.24
C ARG A 23 14.69 2.95 -14.50
N GLU A 24 14.65 3.44 -15.74
CA GLU A 24 13.77 4.54 -16.12
C GLU A 24 12.30 4.15 -16.00
N ALA A 25 11.93 2.97 -16.47
CA ALA A 25 10.56 2.48 -16.35
C ALA A 25 10.17 2.35 -14.88
N PHE A 26 11.07 1.84 -14.03
CA PHE A 26 10.84 1.71 -12.60
C PHE A 26 10.65 3.08 -11.94
N ARG A 27 11.46 4.06 -12.31
CA ARG A 27 11.31 5.43 -11.82
C ARG A 27 9.98 6.05 -12.23
N ARG A 28 9.53 5.79 -13.46
CA ARG A 28 8.24 6.29 -13.93
C ARG A 28 7.08 5.65 -13.18
N LEU A 29 7.23 4.39 -12.76
CA LEU A 29 6.21 3.70 -11.97
C LEU A 29 6.20 4.16 -10.53
N SER A 30 7.28 4.79 -10.07
CA SER A 30 7.43 5.21 -8.68
C SER A 30 6.82 6.59 -8.44
N LYS A 31 5.56 6.75 -8.83
CA LYS A 31 4.82 7.96 -8.48
C LYS A 31 4.60 8.01 -6.98
N PRO A 32 4.63 9.20 -6.37
CA PRO A 32 4.30 9.32 -4.96
C PRO A 32 2.92 8.74 -4.67
N ALA A 33 2.76 8.14 -3.49
CA ALA A 33 1.46 7.69 -3.05
C ALA A 33 0.52 8.89 -2.92
N PRO A 34 -0.79 8.70 -3.17
CA PRO A 34 -1.74 9.78 -3.01
C PRO A 34 -1.82 10.24 -1.56
N LYS A 35 -2.16 11.49 -1.37
CA LYS A 35 -2.43 12.02 -0.02
C LYS A 35 -3.84 11.62 0.37
N TRP A 36 -3.94 10.73 1.34
CA TRP A 36 -5.24 10.27 1.81
C TRP A 36 -5.87 11.30 2.74
N THR A 37 -7.10 11.67 2.46
CA THR A 37 -7.88 12.54 3.34
C THR A 37 -8.59 11.70 4.40
N LYS A 38 -8.98 12.35 5.50
CA LYS A 38 -9.73 11.67 6.56
C LYS A 38 -11.01 11.02 6.04
N SER A 39 -11.73 11.71 5.16
CA SER A 39 -12.96 11.18 4.57
C SER A 39 -12.68 10.07 3.57
N GLY A 40 -11.59 10.16 2.81
CA GLY A 40 -11.19 9.11 1.88
C GLY A 40 -10.87 7.80 2.58
N ILE A 41 -10.15 7.87 3.71
CA ILE A 41 -9.82 6.69 4.52
C ILE A 41 -11.10 6.08 5.10
N LYS A 42 -11.97 6.90 5.66
CA LYS A 42 -13.23 6.43 6.23
C LYS A 42 -14.12 5.77 5.17
N LYS A 43 -14.23 6.36 3.98
CA LYS A 43 -14.99 5.78 2.88
C LYS A 43 -14.40 4.44 2.44
N LEU A 44 -13.09 4.35 2.33
CA LEU A 44 -12.43 3.09 1.97
C LEU A 44 -12.77 2.01 2.97
N ARG A 45 -12.68 2.33 4.27
CA ARG A 45 -12.99 1.38 5.32
C ARG A 45 -14.46 0.97 5.33
N GLU A 46 -15.36 1.93 5.31
CA GLU A 46 -16.80 1.67 5.48
C GLU A 46 -17.47 1.17 4.20
N GLU A 47 -17.19 1.80 3.08
CA GLU A 47 -17.92 1.54 1.84
C GLU A 47 -17.28 0.42 1.02
N VAL A 48 -15.95 0.41 0.90
CA VAL A 48 -15.27 -0.58 0.07
C VAL A 48 -15.04 -1.87 0.86
N PHE A 49 -14.44 -1.79 2.04
CA PHE A 49 -14.10 -2.97 2.82
C PHE A 49 -15.17 -3.37 3.83
N GLN A 50 -16.06 -2.48 4.19
CA GLN A 50 -17.12 -2.74 5.16
C GLN A 50 -16.56 -3.31 6.48
N MET A 51 -15.52 -2.69 6.98
CA MET A 51 -14.80 -3.11 8.18
C MET A 51 -14.95 -2.08 9.30
N SER A 52 -14.93 -2.58 10.54
CA SER A 52 -14.81 -1.72 11.72
C SER A 52 -13.39 -1.14 11.78
N GLN A 53 -13.19 -0.12 12.60
CA GLN A 53 -11.86 0.46 12.81
C GLN A 53 -10.84 -0.56 13.31
N PRO A 54 -11.14 -1.41 14.32
CA PRO A 54 -10.18 -2.42 14.76
C PRO A 54 -9.82 -3.43 13.68
N VAL A 55 -10.78 -3.89 12.89
CA VAL A 55 -10.53 -4.85 11.81
C VAL A 55 -9.67 -4.21 10.72
N PHE A 56 -9.98 -2.99 10.35
CA PHE A 56 -9.20 -2.25 9.35
C PHE A 56 -7.77 -2.00 9.84
N ALA A 57 -7.61 -1.62 11.11
CA ALA A 57 -6.29 -1.44 11.71
C ALA A 57 -5.49 -2.73 11.69
N SER A 58 -6.13 -3.85 11.99
CA SER A 58 -5.50 -5.17 11.94
C SER A 58 -5.06 -5.52 10.52
N LEU A 59 -5.89 -5.23 9.54
CA LEU A 59 -5.55 -5.45 8.13
C LEU A 59 -4.29 -4.68 7.73
N LEU A 60 -4.16 -3.44 8.19
CA LEU A 60 -3.02 -2.58 7.88
C LEU A 60 -1.83 -2.80 8.83
N ASN A 61 -1.99 -3.65 9.84
CA ASN A 61 -0.99 -3.88 10.87
C ASN A 61 -0.59 -2.59 11.61
N VAL A 62 -1.58 -1.80 11.96
CA VAL A 62 -1.42 -0.59 12.77
C VAL A 62 -2.36 -0.64 13.95
N LYS A 63 -2.18 0.26 14.90
CA LYS A 63 -3.07 0.35 16.06
C LYS A 63 -4.42 0.96 15.66
N THR A 64 -5.49 0.55 16.34
CA THR A 64 -6.82 1.14 16.13
C THR A 64 -6.79 2.65 16.37
N THR A 65 -6.03 3.09 17.37
CA THR A 65 -5.87 4.51 17.66
C THR A 65 -5.25 5.28 16.49
N THR A 66 -4.39 4.64 15.72
CA THR A 66 -3.78 5.22 14.53
C THR A 66 -4.84 5.45 13.45
N VAL A 67 -5.67 4.45 13.17
CA VAL A 67 -6.77 4.59 12.21
C VAL A 67 -7.74 5.69 12.65
N ARG A 68 -8.07 5.69 13.95
CA ARG A 68 -8.94 6.70 14.50
C ARG A 68 -8.37 8.12 14.33
N ALA A 69 -7.08 8.28 14.58
CA ALA A 69 -6.41 9.57 14.42
C ALA A 69 -6.44 10.04 12.96
N TRP A 70 -6.26 9.12 12.02
CA TRP A 70 -6.37 9.45 10.59
C TRP A 70 -7.78 9.93 10.23
N GLU A 71 -8.80 9.24 10.71
CA GLU A 71 -10.20 9.57 10.40
C GLU A 71 -10.67 10.83 11.10
N GLN A 72 -10.02 11.22 12.18
CA GLN A 72 -10.29 12.48 12.88
C GLN A 72 -9.45 13.65 12.35
N GLY A 73 -8.54 13.38 11.43
CA GLY A 73 -7.67 14.40 10.87
C GLY A 73 -6.54 14.85 11.79
N GLN A 74 -6.32 14.14 12.90
CA GLN A 74 -5.24 14.45 13.85
C GLN A 74 -3.87 14.03 13.33
N ARG A 75 -3.83 13.00 12.50
CA ARG A 75 -2.61 12.49 11.89
C ARG A 75 -2.91 12.10 10.45
N SER A 76 -1.90 12.13 9.61
CA SER A 76 -1.99 11.61 8.24
C SER A 76 -1.19 10.32 8.13
N PRO A 77 -1.62 9.38 7.27
CA PRO A 77 -0.80 8.19 7.01
C PRO A 77 0.58 8.60 6.49
N ASP A 78 1.62 7.90 6.94
CA ASP A 78 2.95 8.09 6.39
C ASP A 78 3.04 7.55 4.96
N GLY A 79 4.22 7.66 4.34
CA GLY A 79 4.40 7.23 2.95
C GLY A 79 4.09 5.76 2.72
N ALA A 80 4.54 4.89 3.63
CA ALA A 80 4.31 3.45 3.52
C ALA A 80 2.82 3.12 3.70
N ALA A 81 2.18 3.70 4.70
CA ALA A 81 0.76 3.50 4.94
C ALA A 81 -0.09 4.03 3.78
N SER A 82 0.27 5.19 3.24
CA SER A 82 -0.42 5.77 2.08
C SER A 82 -0.33 4.85 0.87
N ARG A 83 0.84 4.27 0.62
CA ARG A 83 1.03 3.33 -0.48
C ARG A 83 0.23 2.06 -0.26
N LEU A 84 0.21 1.53 0.96
CA LEU A 84 -0.57 0.34 1.29
C LEU A 84 -2.06 0.60 1.07
N LEU A 85 -2.57 1.73 1.52
CA LEU A 85 -3.96 2.11 1.28
C LEU A 85 -4.27 2.19 -0.21
N GLU A 86 -3.35 2.73 -1.00
CA GLU A 86 -3.50 2.80 -2.45
C GLU A 86 -3.60 1.40 -3.07
N ILE A 87 -2.69 0.50 -2.70
CA ILE A 87 -2.67 -0.86 -3.21
C ILE A 87 -3.98 -1.58 -2.87
N LEU A 88 -4.41 -1.49 -1.62
CA LEU A 88 -5.63 -2.13 -1.17
C LEU A 88 -6.88 -1.54 -1.84
N SER A 89 -6.87 -0.24 -2.11
CA SER A 89 -8.00 0.40 -2.78
C SER A 89 -8.14 -0.04 -4.24
N LYS A 90 -7.03 -0.42 -4.87
CA LYS A 90 -7.03 -0.86 -6.27
C LYS A 90 -7.23 -2.37 -6.41
N ASP A 91 -6.94 -3.13 -5.37
CA ASP A 91 -7.03 -4.59 -5.40
C ASP A 91 -7.66 -5.10 -4.10
N VAL A 92 -8.97 -5.21 -4.11
CA VAL A 92 -9.76 -5.66 -2.96
C VAL A 92 -9.47 -7.13 -2.63
N ASP A 93 -9.10 -7.93 -3.62
CA ASP A 93 -8.81 -9.35 -3.43
C ASP A 93 -7.60 -9.55 -2.52
N ILE A 94 -6.59 -8.68 -2.62
CA ILE A 94 -5.44 -8.72 -1.72
C ILE A 94 -5.89 -8.49 -0.27
N ALA A 95 -6.80 -7.55 -0.06
CA ALA A 95 -7.33 -7.28 1.28
C ALA A 95 -8.05 -8.51 1.86
N GLU A 96 -8.82 -9.21 1.03
CA GLU A 96 -9.50 -10.44 1.44
C GLU A 96 -8.50 -11.53 1.81
N GLU A 97 -7.45 -11.71 1.03
CA GLU A 97 -6.39 -12.67 1.32
C GLU A 97 -5.71 -12.39 2.66
N LEU A 98 -5.43 -11.14 2.94
CA LEU A 98 -4.78 -10.74 4.20
C LEU A 98 -5.70 -10.93 5.39
N ALA A 99 -7.00 -10.82 5.20
CA ALA A 99 -7.99 -10.93 6.26
C ALA A 99 -8.41 -12.37 6.55
N SER A 100 -8.09 -13.31 5.68
CA SER A 100 -8.54 -14.71 5.82
C SER A 100 -7.56 -15.59 6.63
#